data_9cfc168abad190d6845588c6261c022f
#
_entry.id   9cfc168abad190d6845588c6261c022f
#
_cell.length_a   1.000
_cell.length_b   1.000
_cell.length_c   1.000
_cell.angle_alpha   90.00
_cell.angle_beta   90.00
_cell.angle_gamma   90.00
#
_symmetry.space_group_name_H-M   'P 1'
#
loop_
_entity.id
_entity.type
_entity.pdbx_description
1 polymer ?
#
loop_
_entity_poly.entity_id
_entity_poly.type
_entity_poly.pdbx_seq_one_letter_code
_entity_poly.pdbx_strand_id
1 'polypeptide(L)'
;MSTEGLIAYCRPGFEPDLAAELSHHVAIKGLPAYAKTERNSGYVMMLGAPREQINAAIAFENLIFARQKYTLIDELKNLDIQDRISPVLEALGGKGRYGDLSVEHPDSDAAKQLAGLAKAFGNALRPALRKRGLLTDKPNEKLPTLHVIFISNNHLLL
;
A
#
# COMPACT_ATOMS: atom_id res chain seq x y z
N MET A 1 -8.99 10.43 10.46
CA MET A 1 -9.35 10.08 9.06
C MET A 1 -8.22 9.31 8.40
N SER A 2 -8.57 8.31 7.61
CA SER A 2 -7.58 7.53 6.88
C SER A 2 -7.13 8.25 5.61
N THR A 3 -5.89 8.02 5.21
CA THR A 3 -5.36 8.43 3.91
C THR A 3 -5.57 7.26 2.95
N GLU A 4 -6.50 7.41 2.03
CA GLU A 4 -6.88 6.34 1.13
C GLU A 4 -6.72 6.70 -0.34
N GLY A 5 -6.64 5.70 -1.20
CA GLY A 5 -6.52 5.88 -2.64
C GLY A 5 -5.93 4.66 -3.31
N LEU A 6 -4.83 4.89 -4.01
CA LEU A 6 -4.10 3.85 -4.74
C LEU A 6 -2.60 4.05 -4.54
N ILE A 7 -1.87 2.95 -4.43
CA ILE A 7 -0.41 2.94 -4.52
C ILE A 7 0.02 2.09 -5.71
N ALA A 8 1.00 2.56 -6.45
CA ALA A 8 1.58 1.81 -7.55
C ALA A 8 3.10 1.81 -7.43
N TYR A 9 3.70 0.65 -7.71
CA TYR A 9 5.16 0.52 -7.76
C TYR A 9 5.66 0.82 -9.16
N CYS A 10 6.85 1.39 -9.23
CA CYS A 10 7.57 1.60 -10.48
C CYS A 10 9.06 1.35 -10.25
N ARG A 11 9.81 1.32 -11.35
CA ARG A 11 11.27 1.35 -11.28
C ARG A 11 11.70 2.70 -10.70
N PRO A 12 12.62 2.73 -9.70
CA PRO A 12 13.11 4.00 -9.15
C PRO A 12 13.63 4.93 -10.25
N GLY A 13 13.21 6.19 -10.20
CA GLY A 13 13.50 7.19 -11.23
C GLY A 13 12.36 7.43 -12.19
N PHE A 14 11.36 6.54 -12.25
CA PHE A 14 10.19 6.67 -13.14
C PHE A 14 8.94 7.17 -12.44
N GLU A 15 9.07 7.69 -11.21
CA GLU A 15 7.92 8.23 -10.47
C GLU A 15 7.20 9.35 -11.22
N PRO A 16 7.90 10.32 -11.86
CA PRO A 16 7.20 11.34 -12.63
C PRO A 16 6.40 10.77 -13.81
N ASP A 17 6.96 9.78 -14.49
CA ASP A 17 6.30 9.12 -15.64
C ASP A 17 5.05 8.38 -15.18
N LEU A 18 5.15 7.62 -14.09
CA LEU A 18 4.01 6.92 -13.52
C LEU A 18 2.96 7.90 -12.99
N ALA A 19 3.38 8.96 -12.31
CA ALA A 19 2.46 9.98 -11.82
C ALA A 19 1.66 10.63 -12.95
N ALA A 20 2.31 10.96 -14.06
CA ALA A 20 1.64 11.52 -15.23
C ALA A 20 0.65 10.53 -15.83
N GLU A 21 1.02 9.27 -15.92
CA GLU A 21 0.17 8.21 -16.44
C GLU A 21 -1.09 8.02 -15.57
N LEU A 22 -0.90 7.93 -14.25
CA LEU A 22 -2.03 7.78 -13.31
C LEU A 22 -2.94 9.01 -13.33
N SER A 23 -2.35 10.20 -13.37
CA SER A 23 -3.10 11.47 -13.42
C SER A 23 -3.95 11.58 -14.68
N HIS A 24 -3.44 11.10 -15.81
CA HIS A 24 -4.18 11.07 -17.06
C HIS A 24 -5.46 10.22 -16.94
N HIS A 25 -5.34 9.03 -16.35
CA HIS A 25 -6.47 8.11 -16.21
C HIS A 25 -7.57 8.68 -15.30
N VAL A 26 -7.21 9.31 -14.18
CA VAL A 26 -8.22 9.90 -13.29
C VAL A 26 -8.85 11.15 -13.89
N ALA A 27 -8.08 11.93 -14.67
CA ALA A 27 -8.58 13.12 -15.34
C ALA A 27 -9.65 12.78 -16.38
N ILE A 28 -9.47 11.70 -17.14
CA ILE A 28 -10.45 11.22 -18.11
C ILE A 28 -11.79 10.93 -17.44
N LYS A 29 -11.77 10.44 -16.21
CA LYS A 29 -12.98 10.12 -15.43
C LYS A 29 -13.50 11.31 -14.63
N GLY A 30 -12.86 12.47 -14.74
CA GLY A 30 -13.29 13.67 -14.01
C GLY A 30 -13.08 13.60 -12.50
N LEU A 31 -12.19 12.74 -12.02
CA LEU A 31 -11.91 12.60 -10.58
C LEU A 31 -10.94 13.69 -10.11
N PRO A 32 -11.16 14.27 -8.92
CA PRO A 32 -10.27 15.28 -8.35
C PRO A 32 -9.04 14.69 -7.68
N ALA A 33 -8.58 13.52 -8.13
CA ALA A 33 -7.44 12.84 -7.56
C ALA A 33 -6.12 13.45 -8.03
N TYR A 34 -5.09 13.35 -7.18
CA TYR A 34 -3.76 13.88 -7.47
C TYR A 34 -2.69 12.87 -7.07
N ALA A 35 -1.54 12.94 -7.74
CA ALA A 35 -0.40 12.08 -7.46
C ALA A 35 0.48 12.69 -6.37
N LYS A 36 0.97 11.85 -5.46
CA LYS A 36 2.00 12.18 -4.49
C LYS A 36 3.21 11.31 -4.76
N THR A 37 4.34 11.94 -5.05
CA THR A 37 5.56 11.25 -5.44
C THR A 37 6.73 11.64 -4.53
N GLU A 38 7.70 10.74 -4.47
CA GLU A 38 8.99 11.01 -3.86
C GLU A 38 10.06 10.46 -4.78
N ARG A 39 11.06 11.27 -5.09
CA ARG A 39 12.10 10.93 -6.07
C ARG A 39 12.86 9.66 -5.67
N ASN A 40 13.01 8.75 -6.63
CA ASN A 40 13.75 7.48 -6.47
C ASN A 40 13.18 6.57 -5.38
N SER A 41 11.92 6.76 -4.99
CA SER A 41 11.26 5.95 -3.97
C SER A 41 10.75 4.60 -4.49
N GLY A 42 10.50 4.50 -5.79
CA GLY A 42 9.95 3.30 -6.42
C GLY A 42 8.43 3.16 -6.29
N TYR A 43 7.73 4.20 -5.85
CA TYR A 43 6.27 4.17 -5.74
C TYR A 43 5.65 5.55 -5.96
N VAL A 44 4.36 5.54 -6.29
CA VAL A 44 3.51 6.74 -6.42
C VAL A 44 2.18 6.45 -5.74
N MET A 45 1.66 7.44 -5.00
CA MET A 45 0.32 7.37 -4.43
C MET A 45 -0.64 8.27 -5.21
N MET A 46 -1.88 7.82 -5.41
CA MET A 46 -2.98 8.64 -5.93
C MET A 46 -3.99 8.85 -4.81
N LEU A 47 -4.24 10.10 -4.47
CA LEU A 47 -5.08 10.52 -3.34
C LEU A 47 -6.13 11.54 -3.79
N GLY A 48 -7.03 11.93 -2.91
CA GLY A 48 -7.96 13.03 -3.15
C GLY A 48 -9.35 12.65 -3.63
N ALA A 49 -9.62 11.35 -3.77
CA ALA A 49 -10.94 10.81 -4.09
C ALA A 49 -11.12 9.46 -3.37
N PRO A 50 -12.34 8.93 -3.27
CA PRO A 50 -12.55 7.61 -2.68
C PRO A 50 -11.74 6.53 -3.39
N ARG A 51 -11.15 5.62 -2.63
CA ARG A 51 -10.24 4.60 -3.19
C ARG A 51 -10.92 3.72 -4.25
N GLU A 52 -12.19 3.43 -4.08
CA GLU A 52 -12.93 2.63 -5.04
C GLU A 52 -13.02 3.33 -6.40
N GLN A 53 -13.24 4.65 -6.39
CA GLN A 53 -13.33 5.43 -7.62
C GLN A 53 -11.97 5.57 -8.31
N ILE A 54 -10.91 5.80 -7.54
CA ILE A 54 -9.55 5.88 -8.10
C ILE A 54 -9.17 4.55 -8.74
N ASN A 55 -9.38 3.44 -8.04
CA ASN A 55 -9.02 2.12 -8.53
C ASN A 55 -9.85 1.70 -9.74
N ALA A 56 -11.12 2.08 -9.79
CA ALA A 56 -11.97 1.80 -10.96
C ALA A 56 -11.54 2.60 -12.20
N ALA A 57 -10.98 3.81 -12.00
CA ALA A 57 -10.52 4.66 -13.10
C ALA A 57 -9.19 4.20 -13.70
N ILE A 58 -8.41 3.41 -12.98
CA ILE A 58 -7.04 3.01 -13.36
C ILE A 58 -6.96 1.50 -13.45
N ALA A 59 -7.09 0.96 -14.67
CA ALA A 59 -6.89 -0.46 -14.92
C ALA A 59 -5.40 -0.76 -15.06
N PHE A 60 -4.90 -1.73 -14.32
CA PHE A 60 -3.47 -2.07 -14.30
C PHE A 60 -2.94 -2.43 -15.68
N GLU A 61 -3.71 -3.18 -16.47
CA GLU A 61 -3.33 -3.60 -17.83
C GLU A 61 -3.12 -2.43 -18.79
N ASN A 62 -3.61 -1.24 -18.47
CA ASN A 62 -3.45 -0.04 -19.28
C ASN A 62 -2.25 0.81 -18.85
N LEU A 63 -1.48 0.35 -17.86
CA LEU A 63 -0.33 1.07 -17.32
C LEU A 63 0.98 0.57 -17.92
N ILE A 64 1.84 1.50 -18.30
CA ILE A 64 3.15 1.20 -18.90
C ILE A 64 4.25 1.20 -17.83
N PHE A 65 4.24 2.17 -16.93
CA PHE A 65 5.31 2.36 -15.95
C PHE A 65 5.09 1.64 -14.63
N ALA A 66 3.87 1.17 -14.36
CA ALA A 66 3.56 0.48 -13.10
C ALA A 66 4.01 -0.99 -13.15
N ARG A 67 4.74 -1.41 -12.12
CA ARG A 67 5.07 -2.82 -11.90
C ARG A 67 3.97 -3.54 -11.15
N GLN A 68 3.26 -2.83 -10.29
CA GLN A 68 2.15 -3.34 -9.49
C GLN A 68 1.26 -2.20 -9.05
N LYS A 69 0.01 -2.51 -8.76
CA LYS A 69 -1.00 -1.55 -8.28
C LYS A 69 -1.76 -2.15 -7.11
N TYR A 70 -1.94 -1.39 -6.03
CA TYR A 70 -2.73 -1.80 -4.88
C TYR A 70 -3.70 -0.69 -4.48
N THR A 71 -4.83 -1.09 -3.90
CA THR A 71 -5.73 -0.17 -3.21
C THR A 71 -5.08 0.27 -1.92
N LEU A 72 -4.96 1.57 -1.68
CA LEU A 72 -4.42 2.13 -0.45
C LEU A 72 -5.55 2.33 0.55
N ILE A 73 -5.47 1.66 1.69
CA ILE A 73 -6.46 1.75 2.76
C ILE A 73 -6.11 2.87 3.72
N ASP A 74 -4.83 2.98 4.08
CA ASP A 74 -4.38 3.99 5.03
C ASP A 74 -2.87 4.18 4.95
N GLU A 75 -2.40 5.33 5.41
CA GLU A 75 -1.01 5.67 5.56
C GLU A 75 -0.73 5.94 7.04
N LEU A 76 0.22 5.20 7.62
CA LEU A 76 0.60 5.32 9.04
C LEU A 76 1.99 5.94 9.14
N LYS A 77 2.05 7.14 9.70
CA LYS A 77 3.29 7.90 9.88
C LYS A 77 3.65 8.04 11.35
N ASN A 78 4.92 8.30 11.62
CA ASN A 78 5.42 8.57 12.97
C ASN A 78 5.06 7.46 13.95
N LEU A 79 5.14 6.21 13.50
CA LEU A 79 4.83 5.06 14.33
C LEU A 79 5.85 4.90 15.45
N ASP A 80 5.36 4.46 16.63
CA ASP A 80 6.21 4.04 17.71
C ASP A 80 6.89 2.71 17.29
N ILE A 81 8.21 2.72 17.23
CA ILE A 81 8.96 1.53 16.84
C ILE A 81 8.85 0.38 17.86
N GLN A 82 8.38 0.68 19.07
CA GLN A 82 8.12 -0.33 20.11
C GLN A 82 6.80 -1.06 19.86
N ASP A 83 5.85 -0.44 19.16
CA ASP A 83 4.55 -1.05 18.87
C ASP A 83 4.00 -0.56 17.54
N ARG A 84 4.39 -1.22 16.44
CA ARG A 84 3.83 -0.98 15.12
C ARG A 84 2.55 -1.77 14.87
N ILE A 85 2.32 -2.83 15.65
CA ILE A 85 1.20 -3.75 15.44
C ILE A 85 -0.14 -3.10 15.80
N SER A 86 -0.22 -2.46 16.95
CA SER A 86 -1.48 -1.85 17.42
C SER A 86 -2.07 -0.84 16.43
N PRO A 87 -1.28 0.10 15.87
CA PRO A 87 -1.83 1.02 14.86
C PRO A 87 -2.32 0.32 13.59
N VAL A 88 -1.66 -0.76 13.16
CA VAL A 88 -2.10 -1.53 11.99
C VAL A 88 -3.43 -2.21 12.26
N LEU A 89 -3.58 -2.86 13.42
CA LEU A 89 -4.84 -3.50 13.80
C LEU A 89 -5.98 -2.48 13.89
N GLU A 90 -5.72 -1.32 14.45
CA GLU A 90 -6.70 -0.25 14.56
C GLU A 90 -7.11 0.28 13.19
N ALA A 91 -6.17 0.50 12.29
CA ALA A 91 -6.45 0.98 10.94
C ALA A 91 -7.27 -0.02 10.11
N LEU A 92 -7.11 -1.32 10.36
CA LEU A 92 -7.81 -2.39 9.66
C LEU A 92 -9.17 -2.74 10.30
N GLY A 93 -9.46 -2.24 11.47
CA GLY A 93 -10.72 -2.52 12.17
C GLY A 93 -11.93 -2.15 11.32
N GLY A 94 -12.84 -3.09 11.12
CA GLY A 94 -14.07 -2.87 10.35
C GLY A 94 -13.87 -2.82 8.83
N LYS A 95 -12.68 -3.07 8.31
CA LYS A 95 -12.38 -2.97 6.87
C LYS A 95 -12.29 -4.32 6.16
N GLY A 96 -12.85 -5.36 6.78
CA GLY A 96 -12.94 -6.66 6.14
C GLY A 96 -11.96 -7.68 6.68
N ARG A 97 -11.81 -8.76 5.93
CA ARG A 97 -10.98 -9.91 6.27
C ARG A 97 -10.09 -10.25 5.08
N TYR A 98 -8.88 -10.75 5.35
CA TYR A 98 -7.89 -11.02 4.32
C TYR A 98 -7.54 -12.52 4.28
N GLY A 99 -7.22 -12.98 3.07
CA GLY A 99 -6.86 -14.37 2.83
C GLY A 99 -5.36 -14.64 2.88
N ASP A 100 -4.56 -13.59 2.86
CA ASP A 100 -3.10 -13.70 2.95
C ASP A 100 -2.50 -12.35 3.36
N LEU A 101 -1.22 -12.37 3.73
CA LEU A 101 -0.47 -11.20 4.15
C LEU A 101 0.87 -11.15 3.41
N SER A 102 1.18 -10.00 2.85
CA SER A 102 2.51 -9.69 2.31
C SER A 102 3.04 -8.45 3.01
N VAL A 103 4.19 -8.56 3.66
CA VAL A 103 4.90 -7.43 4.25
C VAL A 103 6.11 -7.15 3.38
N GLU A 104 6.16 -5.95 2.80
CA GLU A 104 7.07 -5.65 1.71
C GLU A 104 7.62 -4.23 1.80
N HIS A 105 8.48 -3.87 0.87
CA HIS A 105 9.03 -2.52 0.72
C HIS A 105 9.16 -2.21 -0.77
N PRO A 106 9.19 -0.92 -1.17
CA PRO A 106 9.45 -0.55 -2.57
C PRO A 106 10.85 -1.00 -3.01
N ASP A 107 11.04 -1.17 -4.31
CA ASP A 107 12.31 -1.54 -4.88
C ASP A 107 13.20 -0.30 -5.06
N SER A 108 13.65 0.26 -3.95
CA SER A 108 14.60 1.37 -3.92
C SER A 108 15.80 0.99 -3.06
N ASP A 109 16.95 1.61 -3.29
CA ASP A 109 18.15 1.32 -2.50
C ASP A 109 17.95 1.62 -1.01
N ALA A 110 17.27 2.72 -0.70
CA ALA A 110 16.95 3.08 0.67
C ALA A 110 15.99 2.06 1.31
N ALA A 111 14.98 1.59 0.57
CA ALA A 111 13.98 0.67 1.09
C ALA A 111 14.51 -0.77 1.25
N LYS A 112 15.51 -1.17 0.46
CA LYS A 112 16.10 -2.52 0.56
C LYS A 112 16.66 -2.82 1.95
N GLN A 113 17.08 -1.79 2.69
CA GLN A 113 17.55 -1.94 4.07
C GLN A 113 16.43 -2.34 5.03
N LEU A 114 15.16 -2.23 4.60
CA LEU A 114 14.00 -2.58 5.41
C LEU A 114 13.59 -4.06 5.30
N ALA A 115 14.26 -4.83 4.45
CA ALA A 115 13.87 -6.23 4.18
C ALA A 115 13.82 -7.10 5.46
N GLY A 116 14.84 -6.98 6.31
CA GLY A 116 14.87 -7.73 7.58
C GLY A 116 13.76 -7.31 8.54
N LEU A 117 13.51 -6.00 8.64
CA LEU A 117 12.44 -5.46 9.47
C LEU A 117 11.06 -5.93 8.95
N ALA A 118 10.85 -5.88 7.63
CA ALA A 118 9.60 -6.32 7.03
C ALA A 118 9.31 -7.79 7.33
N LYS A 119 10.33 -8.63 7.21
CA LYS A 119 10.21 -10.07 7.51
C LYS A 119 9.86 -10.31 8.98
N ALA A 120 10.58 -9.66 9.89
CA ALA A 120 10.34 -9.80 11.33
C ALA A 120 8.95 -9.29 11.70
N PHE A 121 8.54 -8.16 11.14
CA PHE A 121 7.23 -7.60 11.38
C PHE A 121 6.11 -8.53 10.88
N GLY A 122 6.27 -9.10 9.70
CA GLY A 122 5.32 -10.07 9.15
C GLY A 122 5.14 -11.29 10.05
N ASN A 123 6.22 -11.79 10.61
CA ASN A 123 6.17 -12.92 11.55
C ASN A 123 5.41 -12.58 12.83
N ALA A 124 5.49 -11.34 13.30
CA ALA A 124 4.78 -10.88 14.49
C ALA A 124 3.33 -10.48 14.17
N LEU A 125 3.09 -9.86 13.03
CA LEU A 125 1.77 -9.35 12.64
C LEU A 125 0.80 -10.49 12.29
N ARG A 126 1.28 -11.53 11.64
CA ARG A 126 0.44 -12.63 11.16
C ARG A 126 -0.41 -13.26 12.27
N PRO A 127 0.17 -13.69 13.40
CA PRO A 127 -0.65 -14.24 14.49
C PRO A 127 -1.55 -13.20 15.14
N ALA A 128 -1.14 -11.94 15.21
CA ALA A 128 -1.96 -10.87 15.75
C ALA A 128 -3.21 -10.62 14.90
N LEU A 129 -3.08 -10.65 13.57
CA LEU A 129 -4.21 -10.53 12.66
C LEU A 129 -5.17 -11.71 12.78
N ARG A 130 -4.64 -12.92 12.89
CA ARG A 130 -5.46 -14.13 13.06
C ARG A 130 -6.25 -14.09 14.37
N LYS A 131 -5.63 -13.64 15.43
CA LYS A 131 -6.28 -13.49 16.74
C LYS A 131 -7.47 -12.54 16.69
N ARG A 132 -7.38 -11.49 15.86
CA ARG A 132 -8.45 -10.52 15.65
C ARG A 132 -9.47 -10.96 14.59
N GLY A 133 -9.31 -12.11 13.98
CA GLY A 133 -10.17 -12.60 12.90
C GLY A 133 -10.02 -11.83 11.59
N LEU A 134 -8.93 -11.11 11.41
CA LEU A 134 -8.66 -10.31 10.21
C LEU A 134 -7.91 -11.09 9.13
N LEU A 135 -7.30 -12.19 9.48
CA LEU A 135 -6.54 -13.04 8.57
C LEU A 135 -6.98 -14.50 8.72
N THR A 136 -7.12 -15.20 7.62
CA THR A 136 -7.47 -16.64 7.63
C THR A 136 -6.30 -17.47 8.13
N ASP A 137 -6.59 -18.68 8.67
CA ASP A 137 -5.57 -19.60 9.19
C ASP A 137 -4.68 -20.15 8.08
N LYS A 138 -5.24 -20.30 6.88
CA LYS A 138 -4.53 -20.75 5.68
C LYS A 138 -4.79 -19.77 4.55
N PRO A 139 -3.87 -19.64 3.57
CA PRO A 139 -4.10 -18.78 2.42
C PRO A 139 -5.43 -19.08 1.75
N ASN A 140 -6.19 -18.04 1.44
CA ASN A 140 -7.50 -18.15 0.80
C ASN A 140 -7.57 -17.17 -0.38
N GLU A 141 -7.52 -17.69 -1.59
CA GLU A 141 -7.53 -16.89 -2.82
C GLU A 141 -8.84 -16.16 -3.07
N LYS A 142 -9.92 -16.55 -2.39
CA LYS A 142 -11.22 -15.90 -2.52
C LYS A 142 -11.30 -14.57 -1.78
N LEU A 143 -10.35 -14.31 -0.90
CA LEU A 143 -10.25 -13.06 -0.14
C LEU A 143 -9.02 -12.27 -0.61
N PRO A 144 -9.06 -10.93 -0.47
CA PRO A 144 -7.91 -10.12 -0.87
C PRO A 144 -6.70 -10.39 0.00
N THR A 145 -5.53 -10.15 -0.54
CA THR A 145 -4.28 -10.14 0.21
C THR A 145 -4.06 -8.77 0.82
N LEU A 146 -3.70 -8.73 2.10
CA LEU A 146 -3.26 -7.50 2.74
C LEU A 146 -1.79 -7.28 2.42
N HIS A 147 -1.47 -6.12 1.86
CA HIS A 147 -0.09 -5.69 1.63
C HIS A 147 0.26 -4.62 2.65
N VAL A 148 1.29 -4.85 3.43
CA VAL A 148 1.83 -3.89 4.40
C VAL A 148 3.19 -3.45 3.85
N ILE A 149 3.31 -2.16 3.53
CA ILE A 149 4.46 -1.65 2.79
C ILE A 149 5.27 -0.73 3.69
N PHE A 150 6.51 -1.11 3.98
CA PHE A 150 7.44 -0.28 4.74
C PHE A 150 8.07 0.78 3.84
N ILE A 151 7.81 2.04 4.13
CA ILE A 151 8.49 3.17 3.48
C ILE A 151 9.72 3.57 4.29
N SER A 152 9.61 3.51 5.62
CA SER A 152 10.72 3.67 6.57
C SER A 152 10.43 2.86 7.82
N ASN A 153 11.32 2.90 8.82
CA ASN A 153 11.11 2.16 10.07
C ASN A 153 9.87 2.60 10.86
N ASN A 154 9.33 3.78 10.57
CA ASN A 154 8.15 4.32 11.26
C ASN A 154 7.04 4.80 10.30
N HIS A 155 7.07 4.35 9.04
CA HIS A 155 6.13 4.78 8.02
C HIS A 155 5.66 3.57 7.21
N LEU A 156 4.38 3.23 7.32
CA LEU A 156 3.74 2.10 6.64
C LEU A 156 2.60 2.57 5.73
N LEU A 157 2.43 1.85 4.62
CA LEU A 157 1.23 1.93 3.79
C LEU A 157 0.48 0.59 3.89
N LEU A 158 -0.83 0.65 3.91
CA LEU A 158 -1.70 -0.54 3.99
C LEU A 158 -2.59 -0.66 2.76
#